data_9b05c65cc3603d96b06811d2a5e268ca
#
_entry.id   9b05c65cc3603d96b06811d2a5e268ca
#
_cell.length_a   1.000
_cell.length_b   1.000
_cell.length_c   1.000
_cell.angle_alpha   90.00
_cell.angle_beta   90.00
_cell.angle_gamma   90.00
#
_symmetry.space_group_name_H-M   'P 1'
#
loop_
_entity.id
_entity.type
_entity.pdbx_description
1 polymer ?
#
loop_
_entity_poly.entity_id
_entity_poly.type
_entity_poly.pdbx_seq_one_letter_code
_entity_poly.pdbx_strand_id
1 'polypeptide(L)'
;NLLVLTSSMQSHCEDKVEEIDRQTGAVVNELKLQDIIKCKYENLVDWAHINTVSYQPETDTILLSVRNLESVIKVNWTTKEIQWILCDPRFWEGTDYEKYVLKADGDFIYQFQQHTAYQIDTDLDGDDQTIEITMFDNHFLWRRKKDIDYYDKTEESYLLVYSVNEAEGTVKQIKKIPTVWSKITSAAIYEDDSNHFFGMCGHVANAENGWKGMTYEFDYDTEKVLNQYCLKKTFYRAEEMRIDYNDLASPMELDENYIKGELWQPVKTWKWLWNKKPDQVLPADTLTYNITGKVLYIGTYDHQISQIIFKGEKNTYVYDTTEVRLHMETFLDFYENIPVPLQGMNADNYEIYVMYQDGFYDTQQTFAIN
;
A
#
# COMPACT_ATOMS: atom_id res chain seq x y z
N ASN A 1 -14.25 -4.78 14.42
CA ASN A 1 -13.67 -5.54 13.30
C ASN A 1 -12.61 -4.70 12.58
N LEU A 2 -11.87 -5.32 11.66
CA LEU A 2 -10.90 -4.66 10.78
C LEU A 2 -11.35 -4.82 9.33
N LEU A 3 -11.25 -3.74 8.54
CA LEU A 3 -11.31 -3.84 7.08
C LEU A 3 -9.88 -3.95 6.53
N VAL A 4 -9.66 -4.95 5.69
CA VAL A 4 -8.34 -5.27 5.14
C VAL A 4 -8.43 -5.37 3.62
N LEU A 5 -7.49 -4.76 2.93
CA LEU A 5 -7.32 -4.93 1.48
C LEU A 5 -6.54 -6.23 1.22
N THR A 6 -7.09 -7.06 0.36
CA THR A 6 -6.51 -8.35 -0.01
C THR A 6 -6.63 -8.59 -1.51
N SER A 7 -6.21 -9.76 -1.96
CA SER A 7 -6.29 -10.16 -3.36
C SER A 7 -7.26 -11.33 -3.51
N SER A 8 -8.13 -11.28 -4.52
CA SER A 8 -9.14 -12.31 -4.74
C SER A 8 -8.53 -13.63 -5.24
N MET A 9 -7.41 -13.55 -5.95
CA MET A 9 -6.64 -14.69 -6.48
C MET A 9 -5.15 -14.36 -6.42
N GLN A 10 -4.30 -15.38 -6.50
CA GLN A 10 -2.84 -15.19 -6.57
C GLN A 10 -2.40 -14.34 -7.78
N SER A 11 -3.22 -14.28 -8.83
CA SER A 11 -2.96 -13.49 -10.04
C SER A 11 -3.58 -12.09 -10.01
N HIS A 12 -4.32 -11.71 -8.96
CA HIS A 12 -4.92 -10.39 -8.83
C HIS A 12 -4.34 -9.66 -7.64
N CYS A 13 -4.08 -8.37 -7.82
CA CYS A 13 -3.48 -7.52 -6.81
C CYS A 13 -4.53 -6.57 -6.24
N GLU A 14 -4.72 -6.59 -4.91
CA GLU A 14 -5.52 -5.60 -4.17
C GLU A 14 -6.89 -5.31 -4.83
N ASP A 15 -7.67 -6.35 -5.08
CA ASP A 15 -9.00 -6.24 -5.71
C ASP A 15 -10.15 -6.73 -4.80
N LYS A 16 -9.83 -6.94 -3.50
CA LYS A 16 -10.75 -7.50 -2.53
C LYS A 16 -10.66 -6.77 -1.21
N VAL A 17 -11.82 -6.61 -0.55
CA VAL A 17 -11.92 -6.12 0.83
C VAL A 17 -12.46 -7.24 1.71
N GLU A 18 -11.84 -7.47 2.85
CA GLU A 18 -12.31 -8.41 3.87
C GLU A 18 -12.55 -7.71 5.20
N GLU A 19 -13.63 -8.07 5.87
CA GLU A 19 -13.88 -7.71 7.25
C GLU A 19 -13.50 -8.86 8.16
N ILE A 20 -12.55 -8.58 9.04
CA ILE A 20 -12.00 -9.57 9.97
C ILE A 20 -12.49 -9.26 11.38
N ASP A 21 -13.12 -10.25 12.01
CA ASP A 21 -13.43 -10.17 13.43
C ASP A 21 -12.14 -10.19 14.27
N ARG A 22 -11.93 -9.13 15.05
CA ARG A 22 -10.68 -8.94 15.82
C ARG A 22 -10.46 -9.96 16.93
N GLN A 23 -11.52 -10.60 17.41
CA GLN A 23 -11.42 -11.55 18.51
C GLN A 23 -11.10 -12.95 18.01
N THR A 24 -11.71 -13.32 16.88
CA THR A 24 -11.63 -14.70 16.34
C THR A 24 -10.64 -14.83 15.17
N GLY A 25 -10.29 -13.72 14.51
CA GLY A 25 -9.53 -13.74 13.27
C GLY A 25 -10.34 -14.24 12.06
N ALA A 26 -11.64 -14.47 12.22
CA ALA A 26 -12.48 -14.96 11.13
C ALA A 26 -12.87 -13.84 10.16
N VAL A 27 -12.88 -14.14 8.87
CA VAL A 27 -13.49 -13.26 7.87
C VAL A 27 -15.01 -13.37 8.01
N VAL A 28 -15.66 -12.25 8.31
CA VAL A 28 -17.12 -12.19 8.58
C VAL A 28 -17.91 -11.55 7.43
N ASN A 29 -17.25 -10.75 6.59
CA ASN A 29 -17.82 -10.17 5.39
C ASN A 29 -16.72 -9.92 4.36
N GLU A 30 -17.05 -9.94 3.06
CA GLU A 30 -16.07 -9.68 1.99
C GLU A 30 -16.74 -9.00 0.79
N LEU A 31 -15.93 -8.30 0.01
CA LEU A 31 -16.27 -7.77 -1.30
C LEU A 31 -15.12 -8.06 -2.26
N LYS A 32 -15.38 -8.84 -3.30
CA LYS A 32 -14.50 -8.93 -4.47
C LYS A 32 -14.97 -7.91 -5.49
N LEU A 33 -14.09 -7.00 -5.89
CA LEU A 33 -14.49 -5.93 -6.81
C LEU A 33 -15.05 -6.48 -8.14
N GLN A 34 -14.54 -7.62 -8.60
CA GLN A 34 -15.06 -8.31 -9.79
C GLN A 34 -16.53 -8.74 -9.70
N ASP A 35 -17.10 -8.87 -8.49
CA ASP A 35 -18.51 -9.25 -8.33
C ASP A 35 -19.45 -8.09 -8.68
N ILE A 36 -18.98 -6.85 -8.51
CA ILE A 36 -19.77 -5.64 -8.73
C ILE A 36 -19.31 -4.80 -9.94
N ILE A 37 -18.08 -4.99 -10.42
CA ILE A 37 -17.55 -4.27 -11.58
C ILE A 37 -17.04 -5.27 -12.62
N LYS A 38 -17.55 -5.11 -13.84
CA LYS A 38 -17.06 -5.82 -15.02
C LYS A 38 -16.47 -4.82 -16.00
N CYS A 39 -15.22 -5.01 -16.34
CA CYS A 39 -14.56 -4.12 -17.31
C CYS A 39 -13.52 -4.89 -18.14
N LYS A 40 -13.06 -4.27 -19.24
CA LYS A 40 -12.07 -4.89 -20.13
C LYS A 40 -10.72 -5.20 -19.48
N TYR A 41 -10.48 -4.69 -18.27
CA TYR A 41 -9.22 -4.84 -17.54
C TYR A 41 -9.23 -5.95 -16.49
N GLU A 42 -10.40 -6.53 -16.19
CA GLU A 42 -10.61 -7.47 -15.07
C GLU A 42 -9.73 -8.74 -15.09
N ASN A 43 -9.13 -9.04 -16.25
CA ASN A 43 -8.22 -10.18 -16.40
C ASN A 43 -6.74 -9.83 -16.25
N LEU A 44 -6.42 -8.56 -15.99
CA LEU A 44 -5.05 -8.14 -15.74
C LEU A 44 -4.67 -8.42 -14.28
N VAL A 45 -3.42 -8.79 -14.04
CA VAL A 45 -2.90 -9.10 -12.71
C VAL A 45 -3.19 -7.96 -11.72
N ASP A 46 -2.90 -6.74 -12.10
CA ASP A 46 -3.09 -5.54 -11.31
C ASP A 46 -4.18 -4.66 -11.94
N TRP A 47 -5.40 -5.20 -12.02
CA TRP A 47 -6.49 -4.54 -12.74
C TRP A 47 -7.16 -3.43 -11.94
N ALA A 48 -7.29 -3.59 -10.64
CA ALA A 48 -8.00 -2.68 -9.73
C ALA A 48 -7.03 -1.83 -8.88
N HIS A 49 -6.16 -2.48 -8.11
CA HIS A 49 -5.25 -1.84 -7.17
C HIS A 49 -5.97 -0.90 -6.21
N ILE A 50 -6.85 -1.48 -5.38
CA ILE A 50 -7.50 -0.72 -4.30
C ILE A 50 -6.43 -0.37 -3.28
N ASN A 51 -6.13 0.91 -3.10
CA ASN A 51 -5.06 1.35 -2.18
C ASN A 51 -5.60 1.96 -0.89
N THR A 52 -6.92 2.17 -0.80
CA THR A 52 -7.56 2.67 0.43
C THR A 52 -9.00 2.16 0.51
N VAL A 53 -9.41 1.79 1.70
CA VAL A 53 -10.80 1.54 2.08
C VAL A 53 -11.11 2.28 3.37
N SER A 54 -12.22 2.98 3.43
CA SER A 54 -12.79 3.55 4.66
C SER A 54 -14.24 3.16 4.82
N TYR A 55 -14.69 2.97 6.05
CA TYR A 55 -16.06 2.58 6.37
C TYR A 55 -16.78 3.71 7.07
N GLN A 56 -18.02 3.97 6.63
CA GLN A 56 -18.93 4.94 7.22
C GLN A 56 -20.08 4.20 7.90
N PRO A 57 -20.03 4.07 9.22
CA PRO A 57 -20.99 3.25 9.97
C PRO A 57 -22.42 3.80 9.90
N GLU A 58 -22.59 5.12 9.82
CA GLU A 58 -23.90 5.79 9.80
C GLU A 58 -24.72 5.44 8.55
N THR A 59 -24.04 5.16 7.43
CA THR A 59 -24.67 4.85 6.15
C THR A 59 -24.44 3.42 5.69
N ASP A 60 -23.70 2.63 6.46
CA ASP A 60 -23.24 1.28 6.09
C ASP A 60 -22.58 1.25 4.71
N THR A 61 -21.66 2.17 4.48
CA THR A 61 -20.96 2.28 3.20
C THR A 61 -19.45 2.20 3.36
N ILE A 62 -18.78 1.72 2.32
CA ILE A 62 -17.33 1.80 2.18
C ILE A 62 -16.96 2.70 1.00
N LEU A 63 -15.88 3.46 1.17
CA LEU A 63 -15.26 4.23 0.11
C LEU A 63 -13.98 3.52 -0.34
N LEU A 64 -13.86 3.24 -1.62
CA LEU A 64 -12.74 2.54 -2.23
C LEU A 64 -11.96 3.48 -3.14
N SER A 65 -10.67 3.64 -2.90
CA SER A 65 -9.77 4.27 -3.86
C SER A 65 -9.22 3.21 -4.81
N VAL A 66 -9.76 3.14 -6.02
CA VAL A 66 -9.43 2.13 -7.03
C VAL A 66 -8.47 2.74 -8.06
N ARG A 67 -7.18 2.66 -7.75
CA ARG A 67 -6.11 3.34 -8.46
C ARG A 67 -6.11 3.07 -9.97
N ASN A 68 -6.17 1.81 -10.36
CA ASN A 68 -6.03 1.43 -11.77
C ASN A 68 -7.35 1.53 -12.57
N LEU A 69 -8.45 1.89 -11.93
CA LEU A 69 -9.70 2.29 -12.57
C LEU A 69 -9.90 3.83 -12.54
N GLU A 70 -8.88 4.58 -12.14
CA GLU A 70 -8.92 6.06 -12.01
C GLU A 70 -10.16 6.54 -11.22
N SER A 71 -10.67 5.72 -10.30
CA SER A 71 -11.98 5.90 -9.71
C SER A 71 -11.95 5.83 -8.18
N VAL A 72 -12.76 6.66 -7.55
CA VAL A 72 -13.20 6.48 -6.16
C VAL A 72 -14.63 5.97 -6.20
N ILE A 73 -14.90 4.87 -5.52
CA ILE A 73 -16.19 4.16 -5.60
C ILE A 73 -16.79 4.03 -4.21
N LYS A 74 -18.02 4.51 -4.02
CA LYS A 74 -18.80 4.29 -2.81
C LYS A 74 -19.73 3.11 -3.00
N VAL A 75 -19.70 2.19 -2.04
CA VAL A 75 -20.44 0.92 -2.09
C VAL A 75 -21.15 0.71 -0.76
N ASN A 76 -22.41 0.31 -0.77
CA ASN A 76 -23.07 -0.16 0.46
C ASN A 76 -22.41 -1.46 0.92
N TRP A 77 -21.96 -1.51 2.18
CA TRP A 77 -21.17 -2.64 2.67
C TRP A 77 -21.97 -3.94 2.87
N THR A 78 -23.25 -3.85 3.18
CA THR A 78 -24.14 -5.03 3.32
C THR A 78 -24.66 -5.49 1.96
N THR A 79 -25.23 -4.59 1.14
CA THR A 79 -25.91 -4.99 -0.13
C THR A 79 -24.94 -5.13 -1.30
N LYS A 80 -23.72 -4.58 -1.19
CA LYS A 80 -22.71 -4.51 -2.26
C LYS A 80 -23.15 -3.67 -3.47
N GLU A 81 -24.14 -2.83 -3.32
CA GLU A 81 -24.62 -1.93 -4.38
C GLU A 81 -23.73 -0.70 -4.48
N ILE A 82 -23.33 -0.35 -5.72
CA ILE A 82 -22.59 0.87 -6.00
C ILE A 82 -23.54 2.05 -5.79
N GLN A 83 -23.11 3.01 -4.97
CA GLN A 83 -23.85 4.24 -4.72
C GLN A 83 -23.47 5.30 -5.76
N TRP A 84 -22.18 5.55 -5.94
CA TRP A 84 -21.65 6.45 -6.94
C TRP A 84 -20.17 6.16 -7.25
N ILE A 85 -19.70 6.79 -8.35
CA ILE A 85 -18.31 6.72 -8.82
C ILE A 85 -17.82 8.15 -9.09
N LEU A 86 -16.68 8.51 -8.50
CA LEU A 86 -15.97 9.75 -8.78
C LEU A 86 -14.77 9.46 -9.69
N CYS A 87 -14.84 9.93 -10.93
CA CYS A 87 -13.77 9.81 -11.92
C CYS A 87 -14.08 10.71 -13.13
N ASP A 88 -13.15 10.81 -14.07
CA ASP A 88 -13.48 11.37 -15.39
C ASP A 88 -14.58 10.54 -16.07
N PRO A 89 -15.73 11.12 -16.43
CA PRO A 89 -16.87 10.37 -16.97
C PRO A 89 -16.54 9.60 -18.24
N ARG A 90 -15.54 10.04 -19.03
CA ARG A 90 -15.08 9.34 -20.25
C ARG A 90 -14.52 7.95 -19.97
N PHE A 91 -14.13 7.68 -18.72
CA PHE A 91 -13.64 6.35 -18.33
C PHE A 91 -14.74 5.28 -18.37
N TRP A 92 -15.94 5.64 -17.97
CA TRP A 92 -17.10 4.74 -17.90
C TRP A 92 -18.15 4.99 -18.98
N GLU A 93 -17.90 5.92 -19.92
CA GLU A 93 -18.81 6.24 -21.02
C GLU A 93 -19.18 4.99 -21.84
N GLY A 94 -20.48 4.82 -22.09
CA GLY A 94 -21.02 3.68 -22.82
C GLY A 94 -21.05 2.36 -22.06
N THR A 95 -20.74 2.35 -20.77
CA THR A 95 -20.84 1.18 -19.88
C THR A 95 -22.09 1.25 -19.00
N ASP A 96 -22.44 0.12 -18.36
CA ASP A 96 -23.53 0.05 -17.38
C ASP A 96 -23.24 0.88 -16.11
N TYR A 97 -22.01 1.34 -15.92
CA TYR A 97 -21.55 2.10 -14.76
C TYR A 97 -21.61 3.60 -14.94
N GLU A 98 -21.78 4.10 -16.16
CA GLU A 98 -21.91 5.53 -16.49
C GLU A 98 -22.96 6.24 -15.62
N LYS A 99 -24.07 5.55 -15.33
CA LYS A 99 -25.17 6.07 -14.49
C LYS A 99 -24.80 6.39 -13.04
N TYR A 100 -23.69 5.82 -12.55
CA TYR A 100 -23.20 6.04 -11.20
C TYR A 100 -22.16 7.15 -11.12
N VAL A 101 -21.66 7.63 -12.27
CA VAL A 101 -20.62 8.66 -12.30
C VAL A 101 -21.17 10.01 -11.87
N LEU A 102 -20.54 10.59 -10.85
CA LEU A 102 -20.87 11.93 -10.36
C LEU A 102 -20.63 12.98 -11.46
N LYS A 103 -21.50 13.97 -11.49
CA LYS A 103 -21.39 15.12 -12.42
C LYS A 103 -20.59 16.24 -11.76
N ALA A 104 -19.51 16.67 -12.41
CA ALA A 104 -18.74 17.80 -11.94
C ALA A 104 -19.55 19.10 -12.03
N ASP A 105 -19.47 19.92 -10.99
CA ASP A 105 -20.05 21.27 -10.92
C ASP A 105 -18.92 22.30 -10.74
N GLY A 106 -18.81 23.21 -11.69
CA GLY A 106 -17.76 24.22 -11.71
C GLY A 106 -16.43 23.79 -12.30
N ASP A 107 -15.37 24.54 -11.97
CA ASP A 107 -14.00 24.20 -12.37
C ASP A 107 -13.54 22.96 -11.63
N PHE A 108 -13.03 21.98 -12.39
CA PHE A 108 -12.77 20.66 -11.86
C PHE A 108 -11.56 20.01 -12.54
N ILE A 109 -10.69 19.38 -11.75
CA ILE A 109 -9.72 18.42 -12.29
C ILE A 109 -10.06 17.02 -11.81
N TYR A 110 -9.95 16.05 -12.68
CA TYR A 110 -10.09 14.66 -12.30
C TYR A 110 -8.75 14.09 -11.87
N GLN A 111 -8.82 13.24 -10.86
CA GLN A 111 -7.66 12.51 -10.35
C GLN A 111 -7.19 11.44 -11.32
N PHE A 112 -5.91 11.15 -11.33
CA PHE A 112 -5.28 10.03 -12.03
C PHE A 112 -4.36 9.26 -11.12
N GLN A 113 -4.63 7.94 -10.95
CA GLN A 113 -3.88 7.03 -10.09
C GLN A 113 -3.76 7.49 -8.64
N GLN A 114 -4.87 8.01 -8.11
CA GLN A 114 -4.99 8.57 -6.79
C GLN A 114 -4.68 7.57 -5.68
N HIS A 115 -4.32 8.10 -4.53
CA HIS A 115 -4.16 7.38 -3.27
C HIS A 115 -4.94 8.05 -2.15
N THR A 116 -5.26 7.27 -1.09
CA THR A 116 -5.83 7.79 0.17
C THR A 116 -7.10 8.61 0.01
N ALA A 117 -8.07 8.09 -0.74
CA ALA A 117 -9.39 8.72 -0.74
C ALA A 117 -10.11 8.39 0.57
N TYR A 118 -10.41 9.42 1.37
CA TYR A 118 -11.16 9.32 2.62
C TYR A 118 -12.34 10.26 2.63
N GLN A 119 -13.49 9.77 3.11
CA GLN A 119 -14.56 10.66 3.55
C GLN A 119 -14.19 11.18 4.94
N ILE A 120 -14.31 12.49 5.14
CA ILE A 120 -14.10 13.14 6.44
C ILE A 120 -15.44 13.64 6.98
N ASP A 121 -15.53 13.81 8.30
CA ASP A 121 -16.77 14.22 8.97
C ASP A 121 -16.89 15.75 9.08
N THR A 122 -15.82 16.48 8.79
CA THR A 122 -15.77 17.94 8.87
C THR A 122 -16.42 18.55 7.64
N ASP A 123 -17.42 19.38 7.87
CA ASP A 123 -18.02 20.23 6.83
C ASP A 123 -17.05 21.36 6.46
N LEU A 124 -16.41 21.26 5.29
CA LEU A 124 -15.42 22.21 4.81
C LEU A 124 -15.98 23.27 3.83
N ASP A 125 -17.19 23.08 3.32
CA ASP A 125 -17.82 24.03 2.38
C ASP A 125 -19.03 24.76 2.96
N GLY A 126 -19.50 24.39 4.15
CA GLY A 126 -20.63 24.99 4.84
C GLY A 126 -21.98 24.52 4.33
N ASP A 127 -22.05 23.38 3.64
CA ASP A 127 -23.27 22.76 3.12
C ASP A 127 -23.51 21.40 3.77
N ASP A 128 -24.45 21.32 4.71
CA ASP A 128 -24.80 20.12 5.46
C ASP A 128 -25.43 18.98 4.60
N GLN A 129 -25.65 19.22 3.31
CA GLN A 129 -26.18 18.23 2.36
C GLN A 129 -25.08 17.52 1.57
N THR A 130 -23.83 17.89 1.79
CA THR A 130 -22.67 17.31 1.11
C THR A 130 -21.80 16.47 2.08
N ILE A 131 -20.94 15.70 1.49
CA ILE A 131 -19.87 15.00 2.20
C ILE A 131 -18.53 15.37 1.58
N GLU A 132 -17.51 15.52 2.41
CA GLU A 132 -16.18 15.86 1.95
C GLU A 132 -15.31 14.63 1.78
N ILE A 133 -14.56 14.63 0.67
CA ILE A 133 -13.60 13.58 0.33
C ILE A 133 -12.25 14.20 0.08
N THR A 134 -11.27 13.79 0.89
CA THR A 134 -9.87 14.12 0.67
C THR A 134 -9.17 13.04 -0.14
N MET A 135 -8.20 13.40 -0.97
CA MET A 135 -7.36 12.45 -1.65
C MET A 135 -6.03 13.04 -2.12
N PHE A 136 -5.07 12.20 -2.33
CA PHE A 136 -3.84 12.54 -3.04
C PHE A 136 -3.97 12.13 -4.50
N ASP A 137 -3.92 13.10 -5.39
CA ASP A 137 -3.85 12.86 -6.83
C ASP A 137 -2.39 12.76 -7.27
N ASN A 138 -1.93 11.56 -7.57
CA ASN A 138 -0.59 11.35 -8.11
C ASN A 138 -0.42 11.98 -9.50
N HIS A 139 -1.52 12.21 -10.16
CA HIS A 139 -1.59 12.78 -11.50
C HIS A 139 -0.63 12.11 -12.47
N PHE A 140 -0.62 10.78 -12.45
CA PHE A 140 0.30 9.95 -13.20
C PHE A 140 -0.43 8.81 -13.89
N LEU A 141 -0.43 8.81 -15.22
CA LEU A 141 -1.02 7.73 -16.00
C LEU A 141 0.08 6.81 -16.53
N TRP A 142 0.14 5.60 -16.02
CA TRP A 142 1.19 4.62 -16.36
C TRP A 142 0.78 3.65 -17.47
N ARG A 143 -0.16 2.75 -17.17
CA ARG A 143 -0.43 1.56 -18.00
C ARG A 143 -1.39 1.82 -19.14
N ARG A 144 -2.22 2.84 -19.07
CA ARG A 144 -3.38 3.05 -19.95
C ARG A 144 -3.25 4.26 -20.87
N LYS A 145 -2.05 4.76 -21.07
CA LYS A 145 -1.79 5.91 -21.95
C LYS A 145 -2.36 5.77 -23.37
N LYS A 146 -2.55 4.53 -23.83
CA LYS A 146 -3.12 4.27 -25.16
C LYS A 146 -4.65 4.30 -25.19
N ASP A 147 -5.27 4.09 -24.04
CA ASP A 147 -6.72 3.98 -23.89
C ASP A 147 -7.35 5.28 -23.35
N ILE A 148 -6.54 6.14 -22.76
CA ILE A 148 -6.94 7.41 -22.13
C ILE A 148 -6.20 8.53 -22.84
N ASP A 149 -6.83 9.17 -23.81
CA ASP A 149 -6.28 10.28 -24.62
C ASP A 149 -6.55 11.66 -24.04
N TYR A 150 -7.36 11.72 -22.99
CA TYR A 150 -7.78 12.93 -22.30
C TYR A 150 -6.97 13.27 -21.04
N TYR A 151 -5.92 12.51 -20.78
CA TYR A 151 -5.02 12.76 -19.64
C TYR A 151 -4.21 14.04 -19.88
N ASP A 152 -4.40 15.01 -18.99
CA ASP A 152 -3.60 16.23 -18.97
C ASP A 152 -2.28 15.96 -18.23
N LYS A 153 -1.23 15.78 -19.00
CA LYS A 153 0.09 15.47 -18.45
C LYS A 153 0.71 16.70 -17.80
N THR A 154 0.66 16.75 -16.47
CA THR A 154 1.46 17.68 -15.66
C THR A 154 2.62 16.96 -14.99
N GLU A 155 3.59 17.70 -14.46
CA GLU A 155 4.66 17.20 -13.59
C GLU A 155 4.41 17.70 -12.15
N GLU A 156 3.15 17.65 -11.72
CA GLU A 156 2.68 18.01 -10.38
C GLU A 156 1.77 16.91 -9.86
N SER A 157 1.67 16.82 -8.55
CA SER A 157 0.65 16.06 -7.83
C SER A 157 -0.16 17.01 -6.99
N TYR A 158 -1.34 16.61 -6.56
CA TYR A 158 -2.25 17.51 -5.86
C TYR A 158 -2.83 16.88 -4.59
N LEU A 159 -2.99 17.72 -3.57
CA LEU A 159 -3.92 17.44 -2.48
C LEU A 159 -5.27 17.97 -2.91
N LEU A 160 -6.27 17.11 -2.94
CA LEU A 160 -7.62 17.45 -3.39
C LEU A 160 -8.63 17.30 -2.27
N VAL A 161 -9.61 18.20 -2.24
CA VAL A 161 -10.83 18.03 -1.46
C VAL A 161 -12.00 18.24 -2.38
N TYR A 162 -12.89 17.26 -2.39
CA TYR A 162 -14.14 17.29 -3.12
C TYR A 162 -15.32 17.33 -2.16
N SER A 163 -16.32 18.09 -2.49
CA SER A 163 -17.63 18.13 -1.86
C SER A 163 -18.64 17.41 -2.75
N VAL A 164 -19.28 16.36 -2.25
CA VAL A 164 -20.18 15.49 -2.99
C VAL A 164 -21.60 15.64 -2.46
N ASN A 165 -22.54 16.06 -3.32
CA ASN A 165 -23.97 15.99 -3.05
C ASN A 165 -24.51 14.65 -3.55
N GLU A 166 -24.67 13.69 -2.63
CA GLU A 166 -25.11 12.33 -2.97
C GLU A 166 -26.55 12.28 -3.51
N ALA A 167 -27.42 13.20 -3.04
CA ALA A 167 -28.82 13.23 -3.46
C ALA A 167 -28.97 13.72 -4.90
N GLU A 168 -28.12 14.68 -5.32
CA GLU A 168 -28.12 15.23 -6.67
C GLU A 168 -27.18 14.50 -7.63
N GLY A 169 -26.27 13.68 -7.10
CA GLY A 169 -25.23 12.99 -7.87
C GLY A 169 -24.22 13.96 -8.48
N THR A 170 -23.88 15.04 -7.75
CA THR A 170 -22.95 16.08 -8.19
C THR A 170 -21.72 16.15 -7.30
N VAL A 171 -20.63 16.70 -7.83
CA VAL A 171 -19.37 16.88 -7.09
C VAL A 171 -18.73 18.21 -7.47
N LYS A 172 -18.24 18.92 -6.45
CA LYS A 172 -17.44 20.14 -6.58
C LYS A 172 -16.02 19.90 -6.09
N GLN A 173 -15.06 20.54 -6.73
CA GLN A 173 -13.70 20.61 -6.20
C GLN A 173 -13.58 21.86 -5.33
N ILE A 174 -13.46 21.69 -4.01
CA ILE A 174 -13.38 22.82 -3.06
C ILE A 174 -11.94 23.18 -2.67
N LYS A 175 -10.99 22.26 -2.86
CA LYS A 175 -9.57 22.53 -2.62
C LYS A 175 -8.68 21.79 -3.62
N LYS A 176 -7.61 22.48 -4.08
CA LYS A 176 -6.54 21.90 -4.89
C LYS A 176 -5.21 22.54 -4.54
N ILE A 177 -4.36 21.83 -3.83
CA ILE A 177 -3.03 22.30 -3.44
C ILE A 177 -1.98 21.55 -4.25
N PRO A 178 -1.19 22.22 -5.12
CA PRO A 178 -0.13 21.55 -5.87
C PRO A 178 1.03 21.16 -4.97
N THR A 179 1.62 20.00 -5.26
CA THR A 179 2.82 19.50 -4.60
C THR A 179 3.85 19.07 -5.63
N VAL A 180 5.03 18.65 -5.16
CA VAL A 180 5.99 17.99 -6.04
C VAL A 180 5.40 16.72 -6.64
N TRP A 181 5.77 16.42 -7.88
CA TRP A 181 5.24 15.26 -8.55
C TRP A 181 5.68 13.95 -7.89
N SER A 182 4.71 13.23 -7.33
CA SER A 182 4.88 11.92 -6.72
C SER A 182 4.07 10.88 -7.50
N LYS A 183 4.74 10.08 -8.29
CA LYS A 183 4.11 9.19 -9.29
C LYS A 183 3.24 8.10 -8.70
N ILE A 184 3.52 7.69 -7.47
CA ILE A 184 2.90 6.54 -6.82
C ILE A 184 2.94 6.71 -5.32
N THR A 185 2.17 5.85 -4.60
CA THR A 185 2.08 5.93 -3.15
C THR A 185 1.52 7.29 -2.72
N SER A 186 1.87 7.78 -1.55
CA SER A 186 1.46 9.12 -1.11
C SER A 186 0.16 9.14 -0.30
N ALA A 187 -0.11 10.25 0.37
CA ALA A 187 -1.32 10.45 1.14
C ALA A 187 -1.70 11.92 1.24
N ALA A 188 -2.99 12.18 1.41
CA ALA A 188 -3.55 13.47 1.77
C ALA A 188 -4.48 13.27 2.98
N ILE A 189 -4.18 13.90 4.09
CA ILE A 189 -4.92 13.73 5.35
C ILE A 189 -5.27 15.11 5.90
N TYR A 190 -6.55 15.34 6.13
CA TYR A 190 -7.03 16.53 6.82
C TYR A 190 -7.13 16.24 8.32
N GLU A 191 -6.60 17.13 9.14
CA GLU A 191 -6.61 17.08 10.59
C GLU A 191 -7.55 18.16 11.14
N ASP A 192 -8.70 17.74 11.63
CA ASP A 192 -9.76 18.59 12.10
C ASP A 192 -9.33 19.45 13.31
N ASP A 193 -8.68 18.86 14.29
CA ASP A 193 -8.24 19.54 15.52
C ASP A 193 -7.33 20.75 15.26
N SER A 194 -6.53 20.70 14.21
CA SER A 194 -5.54 21.73 13.87
C SER A 194 -5.92 22.58 12.66
N ASN A 195 -6.91 22.19 11.89
CA ASN A 195 -7.23 22.73 10.56
C ASN A 195 -6.02 22.68 9.62
N HIS A 196 -5.27 21.58 9.69
CA HIS A 196 -4.10 21.37 8.83
C HIS A 196 -4.37 20.29 7.77
N PHE A 197 -3.70 20.44 6.65
CA PHE A 197 -3.75 19.45 5.58
C PHE A 197 -2.36 18.88 5.31
N PHE A 198 -2.20 17.59 5.62
CA PHE A 198 -0.94 16.89 5.43
C PHE A 198 -0.87 16.28 4.03
N GLY A 199 0.19 16.62 3.32
CA GLY A 199 0.54 16.06 2.02
C GLY A 199 1.80 15.22 2.11
N MET A 200 1.74 13.99 1.64
CA MET A 200 2.84 13.04 1.73
C MET A 200 3.17 12.50 0.36
N CYS A 201 4.26 13.01 -0.22
CA CYS A 201 4.76 12.64 -1.54
C CYS A 201 5.79 11.51 -1.40
N GLY A 202 5.31 10.24 -1.47
CA GLY A 202 6.15 9.09 -1.12
C GLY A 202 7.16 8.68 -2.19
N HIS A 203 6.93 9.04 -3.47
CA HIS A 203 7.81 8.71 -4.59
C HIS A 203 8.01 9.92 -5.52
N VAL A 204 8.80 10.87 -5.03
CA VAL A 204 9.06 12.12 -5.73
C VAL A 204 9.89 11.89 -7.00
N ALA A 205 9.39 12.39 -8.11
CA ALA A 205 10.10 12.41 -9.38
C ALA A 205 10.69 13.80 -9.63
N ASN A 206 11.84 13.84 -10.23
CA ASN A 206 12.48 15.08 -10.69
C ASN A 206 12.74 16.14 -9.59
N ALA A 207 12.84 15.73 -8.31
CA ALA A 207 13.18 16.67 -7.27
C ALA A 207 14.63 17.15 -7.39
N GLU A 208 14.81 18.44 -7.20
CA GLU A 208 16.15 19.01 -7.00
C GLU A 208 16.83 18.37 -5.78
N ASN A 209 18.14 18.33 -5.77
CA ASN A 209 18.96 17.79 -4.68
C ASN A 209 18.78 16.27 -4.39
N GLY A 210 18.12 15.55 -5.28
CA GLY A 210 17.94 14.07 -5.17
C GLY A 210 17.03 13.64 -4.02
N TRP A 211 16.06 14.46 -3.64
CA TRP A 211 15.00 14.08 -2.72
C TRP A 211 14.09 13.03 -3.37
N LYS A 212 13.71 12.00 -2.61
CA LYS A 212 12.90 10.89 -3.09
C LYS A 212 11.54 10.81 -2.40
N GLY A 213 11.42 11.40 -1.24
CA GLY A 213 10.18 11.52 -0.49
C GLY A 213 10.08 12.89 0.18
N MET A 214 8.89 13.44 0.26
CA MET A 214 8.64 14.75 0.89
C MET A 214 7.30 14.71 1.63
N THR A 215 7.23 15.36 2.78
CA THR A 215 5.98 15.61 3.47
C THR A 215 5.77 17.09 3.67
N TYR A 216 4.53 17.51 3.62
CA TYR A 216 4.10 18.88 3.84
C TYR A 216 3.01 18.92 4.88
N GLU A 217 3.03 19.95 5.69
CA GLU A 217 1.93 20.37 6.53
C GLU A 217 1.49 21.75 6.06
N PHE A 218 0.25 21.84 5.62
CA PHE A 218 -0.35 23.09 5.17
C PHE A 218 -1.38 23.58 6.18
N ASP A 219 -1.42 24.87 6.41
CA ASP A 219 -2.62 25.53 6.92
C ASP A 219 -3.71 25.44 5.85
N TYR A 220 -4.86 24.84 6.19
CA TYR A 220 -5.90 24.52 5.21
C TYR A 220 -6.49 25.77 4.55
N ASP A 221 -6.74 26.82 5.32
CA ASP A 221 -7.39 28.04 4.82
C ASP A 221 -6.48 28.86 3.91
N THR A 222 -5.25 29.07 4.34
CA THR A 222 -4.27 29.93 3.66
C THR A 222 -3.38 29.20 2.66
N GLU A 223 -3.39 27.86 2.66
CA GLU A 223 -2.51 27.00 1.85
C GLU A 223 -1.01 27.22 2.11
N LYS A 224 -0.69 27.88 3.21
CA LYS A 224 0.68 28.15 3.58
C LYS A 224 1.35 26.88 4.12
N VAL A 225 2.51 26.55 3.60
CA VAL A 225 3.36 25.48 4.16
C VAL A 225 3.83 25.89 5.56
N LEU A 226 3.46 25.12 6.56
CA LEU A 226 3.86 25.27 7.96
C LEU A 226 5.13 24.50 8.22
N ASN A 227 5.17 23.23 7.81
CA ASN A 227 6.31 22.36 7.93
C ASN A 227 6.56 21.57 6.65
N GLN A 228 7.82 21.18 6.43
CA GLN A 228 8.23 20.36 5.30
C GLN A 228 9.39 19.47 5.71
N TYR A 229 9.30 18.18 5.40
CA TYR A 229 10.39 17.23 5.59
C TYR A 229 10.78 16.61 4.25
N CYS A 230 12.09 16.51 4.00
CA CYS A 230 12.64 15.96 2.77
C CYS A 230 13.50 14.74 3.07
N LEU A 231 13.25 13.65 2.36
CA LEU A 231 13.88 12.36 2.56
C LEU A 231 14.65 11.92 1.32
N LYS A 232 15.84 11.31 1.50
CA LYS A 232 16.62 10.67 0.42
C LYS A 232 16.11 9.30 0.02
N LYS A 233 15.06 8.81 0.66
CA LYS A 233 14.40 7.53 0.42
C LYS A 233 12.95 7.75 0.05
N THR A 234 12.41 6.85 -0.73
CA THR A 234 10.97 6.72 -0.95
C THR A 234 10.31 6.13 0.29
N PHE A 235 9.02 6.39 0.47
CA PHE A 235 8.18 5.77 1.48
C PHE A 235 6.78 5.50 0.91
N TYR A 236 6.03 4.61 1.51
CA TYR A 236 4.67 4.32 1.05
C TYR A 236 3.69 5.37 1.56
N ARG A 237 3.63 5.54 2.87
CA ARG A 237 2.77 6.49 3.59
C ARG A 237 3.51 6.99 4.82
N ALA A 238 3.15 8.17 5.29
CA ALA A 238 3.51 8.70 6.58
C ALA A 238 2.22 9.14 7.28
N GLU A 239 2.23 9.18 8.60
CA GLU A 239 1.12 9.64 9.42
C GLU A 239 1.68 10.51 10.53
N GLU A 240 0.96 11.54 10.94
CA GLU A 240 1.23 12.25 12.15
C GLU A 240 0.64 11.47 13.32
N MET A 241 1.41 11.31 14.36
CA MET A 241 0.97 10.62 15.57
C MET A 241 1.28 11.49 16.78
N ARG A 242 0.27 11.82 17.58
CA ARG A 242 0.48 12.39 18.91
C ARG A 242 0.93 11.28 19.85
N ILE A 243 2.09 11.43 20.42
CA ILE A 243 2.57 10.55 21.47
C ILE A 243 2.41 11.28 22.80
N ASP A 244 1.42 10.90 23.60
CA ASP A 244 1.33 11.33 24.98
C ASP A 244 2.23 10.42 25.83
N TYR A 245 3.36 10.96 26.25
CA TYR A 245 4.32 10.23 27.10
C TYR A 245 3.74 9.87 28.49
N ASN A 246 2.64 10.51 28.91
CA ASN A 246 1.99 10.18 30.17
C ASN A 246 1.13 8.92 30.07
N ASP A 247 0.65 8.57 28.88
CA ASP A 247 -0.12 7.36 28.62
C ASP A 247 0.77 6.14 28.27
N LEU A 248 2.07 6.32 28.12
CA LEU A 248 3.02 5.22 27.97
C LEU A 248 3.27 4.50 29.33
N ALA A 249 2.22 4.32 30.11
CA ALA A 249 2.26 3.55 31.33
C ALA A 249 2.30 2.05 31.01
N SER A 250 3.45 1.54 30.86
CA SER A 250 3.93 0.17 30.71
C SER A 250 4.46 -0.11 29.31
N PRO A 251 5.68 -0.61 29.19
CA PRO A 251 6.12 -1.23 27.95
C PRO A 251 5.11 -2.34 27.65
N MET A 252 4.52 -2.30 26.46
CA MET A 252 3.71 -3.39 25.95
C MET A 252 4.62 -4.64 26.01
N GLU A 253 4.35 -5.54 26.95
CA GLU A 253 4.97 -6.86 26.89
C GLU A 253 4.46 -7.48 25.60
N LEU A 254 5.32 -7.49 24.59
CA LEU A 254 5.06 -8.23 23.35
C LEU A 254 4.83 -9.68 23.77
N ASP A 255 3.59 -10.12 23.70
CA ASP A 255 3.23 -11.51 23.94
C ASP A 255 4.14 -12.36 23.04
N GLU A 256 5.01 -13.17 23.63
CA GLU A 256 5.92 -14.08 22.90
C GLU A 256 5.15 -15.02 21.94
N ASN A 257 3.81 -15.12 22.09
CA ASN A 257 2.92 -15.89 21.23
C ASN A 257 2.51 -15.15 19.93
N TYR A 258 2.85 -13.90 19.75
CA TYR A 258 2.45 -13.13 18.56
C TYR A 258 3.26 -13.49 17.30
N ILE A 259 4.41 -14.15 17.46
CA ILE A 259 5.17 -14.71 16.34
C ILE A 259 4.94 -16.22 16.33
N LYS A 260 3.77 -16.65 15.91
CA LYS A 260 3.52 -18.05 15.54
C LYS A 260 4.17 -18.36 14.20
N GLY A 261 5.50 -18.35 14.14
CA GLY A 261 6.23 -19.09 13.13
C GLY A 261 6.16 -20.57 13.48
N GLU A 262 5.94 -21.45 12.53
CA GLU A 262 6.13 -22.88 12.74
C GLU A 262 7.54 -23.12 13.29
N LEU A 263 7.65 -24.01 14.30
CA LEU A 263 8.95 -24.42 14.84
C LEU A 263 9.80 -24.98 13.69
N TRP A 264 10.92 -24.36 13.42
CA TRP A 264 11.85 -24.84 12.40
C TRP A 264 12.24 -26.28 12.67
N GLN A 265 12.15 -27.12 11.64
CA GLN A 265 12.69 -28.47 11.66
C GLN A 265 13.90 -28.53 10.74
N PRO A 266 15.04 -29.11 11.19
CA PRO A 266 16.18 -29.27 10.32
C PRO A 266 15.82 -30.09 9.08
N VAL A 267 16.24 -29.62 7.92
CA VAL A 267 15.98 -30.33 6.65
C VAL A 267 16.84 -31.58 6.58
N LYS A 268 16.22 -32.74 6.76
CA LYS A 268 16.94 -34.04 6.83
C LYS A 268 17.33 -34.61 5.46
N THR A 269 16.80 -34.11 4.37
CA THR A 269 16.79 -34.85 3.09
C THR A 269 17.45 -34.17 1.90
N TRP A 270 18.06 -33.02 2.07
CA TRP A 270 18.66 -32.29 0.96
C TRP A 270 20.15 -32.63 0.79
N LYS A 271 20.46 -33.92 0.59
CA LYS A 271 21.83 -34.39 0.32
C LYS A 271 22.52 -33.66 -0.84
N TRP A 272 21.79 -33.15 -1.79
CA TRP A 272 22.34 -32.42 -2.91
C TRP A 272 22.84 -31.02 -2.52
N LEU A 273 22.22 -30.33 -1.54
CA LEU A 273 22.72 -29.05 -1.01
C LEU A 273 24.03 -29.20 -0.23
N TRP A 274 24.28 -30.37 0.40
CA TRP A 274 25.50 -30.59 1.16
C TRP A 274 26.74 -30.64 0.29
N ASN A 275 26.58 -30.99 -0.98
CA ASN A 275 27.66 -31.16 -1.94
C ASN A 275 27.60 -30.10 -3.08
N LYS A 276 26.53 -29.32 -3.18
CA LYS A 276 26.42 -28.27 -4.19
C LYS A 276 27.23 -27.07 -3.72
N LYS A 277 28.22 -26.69 -4.53
CA LYS A 277 28.89 -25.41 -4.37
C LYS A 277 27.97 -24.30 -4.90
N PRO A 278 27.96 -23.11 -4.28
CA PRO A 278 27.25 -21.99 -4.85
C PRO A 278 27.73 -21.72 -6.26
N ASP A 279 26.81 -21.38 -7.13
CA ASP A 279 27.11 -21.07 -8.53
C ASP A 279 27.92 -19.77 -8.62
N GLN A 280 27.61 -18.82 -7.74
CA GLN A 280 28.25 -17.51 -7.65
C GLN A 280 28.25 -16.98 -6.22
N VAL A 281 29.05 -15.93 -6.01
CA VAL A 281 29.05 -15.11 -4.79
C VAL A 281 28.27 -13.85 -5.08
N LEU A 282 27.33 -13.48 -4.21
CA LEU A 282 26.61 -12.21 -4.33
C LEU A 282 27.55 -11.05 -3.98
N PRO A 283 27.48 -9.92 -4.72
CA PRO A 283 28.12 -8.69 -4.28
C PRO A 283 27.64 -8.29 -2.87
N ALA A 284 28.57 -7.78 -2.04
CA ALA A 284 28.34 -7.53 -0.62
C ALA A 284 27.21 -6.51 -0.31
N ASP A 285 26.84 -5.69 -1.28
CA ASP A 285 25.82 -4.65 -1.20
C ASP A 285 24.45 -5.08 -1.76
N THR A 286 24.34 -6.31 -2.27
CA THR A 286 23.08 -6.82 -2.84
C THR A 286 22.00 -7.03 -1.77
N LEU A 287 22.40 -7.49 -0.59
CA LEU A 287 21.51 -7.78 0.51
C LEU A 287 21.95 -7.06 1.79
N THR A 288 20.98 -6.65 2.60
CA THR A 288 21.27 -6.16 3.95
C THR A 288 20.70 -7.12 4.99
N TYR A 289 21.33 -7.14 6.16
CA TYR A 289 20.98 -8.07 7.23
C TYR A 289 20.84 -7.30 8.53
N ASN A 290 19.73 -7.54 9.23
CA ASN A 290 19.50 -6.97 10.56
C ASN A 290 18.78 -8.00 11.44
N ILE A 291 19.25 -8.20 12.66
CA ILE A 291 18.59 -9.08 13.64
C ILE A 291 17.99 -8.19 14.74
N THR A 292 16.69 -8.32 14.90
CA THR A 292 15.95 -7.65 15.98
C THR A 292 15.19 -8.71 16.77
N GLY A 293 15.56 -8.90 18.04
CA GLY A 293 15.00 -9.98 18.84
C GLY A 293 15.30 -11.37 18.24
N LYS A 294 14.24 -12.10 17.93
CA LYS A 294 14.30 -13.44 17.31
C LYS A 294 13.96 -13.44 15.82
N VAL A 295 14.09 -12.30 15.15
CA VAL A 295 13.80 -12.18 13.72
C VAL A 295 15.04 -11.66 12.99
N LEU A 296 15.45 -12.36 11.95
CA LEU A 296 16.43 -11.90 10.97
C LEU A 296 15.67 -11.23 9.81
N TYR A 297 15.98 -9.98 9.54
CA TYR A 297 15.46 -9.25 8.38
C TYR A 297 16.52 -9.27 7.28
N ILE A 298 16.14 -9.77 6.12
CA ILE A 298 16.97 -9.75 4.91
C ILE A 298 16.38 -8.74 3.97
N GLY A 299 17.07 -7.62 3.76
CA GLY A 299 16.64 -6.53 2.91
C GLY A 299 17.24 -6.64 1.52
N THR A 300 16.40 -6.49 0.49
CA THR A 300 16.80 -6.58 -0.91
C THR A 300 15.94 -5.69 -1.80
N TYR A 301 16.52 -5.24 -2.92
CA TYR A 301 15.76 -4.71 -4.07
C TYR A 301 15.46 -5.80 -5.11
N ASP A 302 16.03 -7.00 -4.93
CA ASP A 302 15.82 -8.12 -5.83
C ASP A 302 14.74 -9.04 -5.29
N HIS A 303 13.60 -9.02 -5.93
CA HIS A 303 12.40 -9.78 -5.54
C HIS A 303 12.38 -11.22 -6.05
N GLN A 304 13.48 -11.72 -6.59
CA GLN A 304 13.54 -13.07 -7.17
C GLN A 304 14.09 -14.15 -6.25
N ILE A 305 14.41 -13.81 -4.99
CA ILE A 305 14.85 -14.82 -4.02
C ILE A 305 13.68 -15.78 -3.74
N SER A 306 13.83 -17.03 -4.10
CA SER A 306 12.81 -18.06 -3.86
C SER A 306 13.01 -18.79 -2.53
N GLN A 307 14.25 -18.97 -2.10
CA GLN A 307 14.57 -19.61 -0.84
C GLN A 307 15.78 -18.96 -0.17
N ILE A 308 15.77 -18.96 1.16
CA ILE A 308 16.90 -18.59 2.01
C ILE A 308 17.35 -19.86 2.76
N ILE A 309 18.62 -20.15 2.67
CA ILE A 309 19.19 -21.39 3.22
C ILE A 309 20.19 -21.03 4.31
N PHE A 310 19.99 -21.58 5.49
CA PHE A 310 20.84 -21.44 6.66
C PHE A 310 21.61 -22.74 6.89
N LYS A 311 22.88 -22.72 6.57
CA LYS A 311 23.73 -23.90 6.69
C LYS A 311 24.66 -23.76 7.89
N GLY A 312 24.39 -24.52 8.94
CA GLY A 312 25.25 -24.62 10.10
C GLY A 312 26.18 -25.85 10.04
N GLU A 313 27.01 -26.01 11.05
CA GLU A 313 27.89 -27.19 11.18
C GLU A 313 27.09 -28.50 11.39
N LYS A 314 25.96 -28.39 12.12
CA LYS A 314 25.15 -29.58 12.52
C LYS A 314 23.78 -29.57 11.85
N ASN A 315 23.24 -28.41 11.52
CA ASN A 315 21.86 -28.26 11.05
C ASN A 315 21.80 -27.41 9.79
N THR A 316 20.83 -27.71 8.93
CA THR A 316 20.49 -26.86 7.77
C THR A 316 19.01 -26.59 7.79
N TYR A 317 18.63 -25.33 7.59
CA TYR A 317 17.24 -24.89 7.49
C TYR A 317 17.02 -24.22 6.15
N VAL A 318 15.81 -24.35 5.61
CA VAL A 318 15.38 -23.67 4.39
C VAL A 318 14.14 -22.87 4.71
N TYR A 319 14.16 -21.60 4.36
CA TYR A 319 13.03 -20.71 4.42
C TYR A 319 12.53 -20.43 3.01
N ASP A 320 11.32 -20.89 2.71
CA ASP A 320 10.68 -20.66 1.43
C ASP A 320 10.00 -19.30 1.45
N THR A 321 10.42 -18.42 0.58
CA THR A 321 9.89 -17.07 0.49
C THR A 321 8.66 -16.98 -0.41
N THR A 322 8.35 -18.03 -1.17
CA THR A 322 7.27 -18.00 -2.16
C THR A 322 5.88 -17.95 -1.53
N GLU A 323 5.72 -18.51 -0.33
CA GLU A 323 4.46 -18.46 0.42
C GLU A 323 4.24 -17.12 1.14
N VAL A 324 5.32 -16.37 1.40
CA VAL A 324 5.28 -15.10 2.14
C VAL A 324 5.17 -13.91 1.19
N ARG A 325 5.52 -14.10 -0.06
CA ARG A 325 5.45 -13.10 -1.10
C ARG A 325 4.09 -13.08 -1.75
N LEU A 326 3.34 -12.03 -1.50
CA LEU A 326 2.41 -11.53 -2.51
C LEU A 326 3.26 -11.21 -3.74
N HIS A 327 2.99 -11.90 -4.86
CA HIS A 327 3.61 -11.60 -6.15
C HIS A 327 3.18 -10.19 -6.59
N MET A 328 3.74 -9.19 -5.95
CA MET A 328 3.72 -7.86 -6.51
C MET A 328 4.66 -7.92 -7.69
N GLU A 329 4.12 -7.98 -8.89
CA GLU A 329 4.90 -7.60 -10.06
C GLU A 329 5.42 -6.19 -9.79
N THR A 330 6.69 -6.13 -9.53
CA THR A 330 7.37 -4.94 -9.06
C THR A 330 7.46 -3.94 -10.20
N PHE A 331 6.61 -2.95 -10.14
CA PHE A 331 6.71 -1.75 -10.96
C PHE A 331 7.72 -0.76 -10.40
N LEU A 332 8.33 -1.07 -9.28
CA LEU A 332 9.05 -0.15 -8.46
C LEU A 332 10.25 -0.87 -7.87
N ASP A 333 11.37 -0.19 -7.83
CA ASP A 333 12.52 -0.57 -7.05
C ASP A 333 12.17 -0.46 -5.55
N PHE A 334 11.26 -1.32 -5.07
CA PHE A 334 10.96 -1.41 -3.66
C PHE A 334 12.05 -2.20 -2.96
N TYR A 335 12.51 -1.61 -1.87
CA TYR A 335 13.34 -2.32 -0.91
C TYR A 335 12.44 -3.19 -0.04
N GLU A 336 12.60 -4.49 -0.16
CA GLU A 336 11.86 -5.48 0.62
C GLU A 336 12.69 -5.91 1.83
N ASN A 337 12.05 -6.05 2.99
CA ASN A 337 12.62 -6.70 4.15
C ASN A 337 11.89 -8.03 4.37
N ILE A 338 12.56 -9.13 4.09
CA ILE A 338 12.03 -10.47 4.32
C ILE A 338 12.22 -10.81 5.80
N PRO A 339 11.15 -10.94 6.61
CA PRO A 339 11.26 -11.33 8.00
C PRO A 339 11.42 -12.84 8.10
N VAL A 340 12.50 -13.29 8.69
CA VAL A 340 12.77 -14.72 8.92
C VAL A 340 12.77 -15.00 10.42
N PRO A 341 11.78 -15.72 10.96
CA PRO A 341 11.75 -16.06 12.38
C PRO A 341 12.89 -17.02 12.71
N LEU A 342 13.67 -16.70 13.71
CA LEU A 342 14.77 -17.57 14.18
C LEU A 342 14.35 -18.52 15.30
N GLN A 343 13.13 -18.37 15.81
CA GLN A 343 12.62 -19.22 16.88
C GLN A 343 12.49 -20.68 16.41
N GLY A 344 13.07 -21.60 17.17
CA GLY A 344 13.06 -23.03 16.84
C GLY A 344 14.29 -23.51 16.06
N MET A 345 15.16 -22.63 15.61
CA MET A 345 16.48 -23.02 15.11
C MET A 345 17.40 -23.41 16.27
N ASN A 346 18.18 -24.46 16.08
CA ASN A 346 19.13 -24.93 17.07
C ASN A 346 20.33 -23.99 17.18
N ALA A 347 21.00 -23.99 18.34
CA ALA A 347 22.26 -23.27 18.54
C ALA A 347 23.33 -23.77 17.56
N ASP A 348 23.84 -22.89 16.72
CA ASP A 348 24.85 -23.14 15.67
C ASP A 348 25.36 -21.83 15.07
N ASN A 349 26.45 -21.89 14.29
CA ASN A 349 26.87 -20.81 13.41
C ASN A 349 26.36 -21.08 12.00
N TYR A 350 25.56 -20.21 11.47
CA TYR A 350 24.92 -20.38 10.17
C TYR A 350 25.54 -19.49 9.10
N GLU A 351 25.90 -20.09 7.98
CA GLU A 351 26.16 -19.42 6.71
C GLU A 351 24.83 -19.20 5.99
N ILE A 352 24.65 -18.04 5.36
CA ILE A 352 23.43 -17.67 4.64
C ILE A 352 23.66 -17.81 3.15
N TYR A 353 22.79 -18.58 2.50
CA TYR A 353 22.74 -18.72 1.05
C TYR A 353 21.36 -18.34 0.55
N VAL A 354 21.25 -17.90 -0.68
CA VAL A 354 19.99 -17.58 -1.33
C VAL A 354 19.86 -18.31 -2.66
N MET A 355 18.63 -18.66 -3.00
CA MET A 355 18.30 -19.29 -4.27
C MET A 355 17.43 -18.33 -5.09
N TYR A 356 17.89 -18.02 -6.28
CA TYR A 356 17.16 -17.33 -7.34
C TYR A 356 16.66 -18.35 -8.38
N GLN A 357 15.88 -17.89 -9.35
CA GLN A 357 15.46 -18.77 -10.45
C GLN A 357 16.63 -19.27 -11.30
N ASP A 358 17.67 -18.47 -11.41
CA ASP A 358 18.84 -18.72 -12.27
C ASP A 358 20.04 -19.35 -11.53
N GLY A 359 20.00 -19.45 -10.19
CA GLY A 359 21.14 -20.03 -9.49
C GLY A 359 21.09 -20.01 -7.98
N PHE A 360 22.12 -20.62 -7.40
CA PHE A 360 22.37 -20.73 -5.96
C PHE A 360 23.56 -19.90 -5.58
N TYR A 361 23.39 -18.96 -4.64
CA TYR A 361 24.38 -17.91 -4.37
C TYR A 361 24.83 -17.93 -2.91
N ASP A 362 26.14 -17.75 -2.70
CA ASP A 362 26.74 -17.50 -1.40
C ASP A 362 26.65 -16.00 -1.09
N THR A 363 26.03 -15.64 0.05
CA THR A 363 25.91 -14.27 0.49
C THR A 363 27.13 -13.78 1.27
N GLN A 364 28.06 -14.68 1.63
CA GLN A 364 29.20 -14.44 2.51
C GLN A 364 28.80 -13.88 3.90
N GLN A 365 27.54 -14.02 4.28
CA GLN A 365 27.04 -13.57 5.59
C GLN A 365 26.87 -14.78 6.52
N THR A 366 27.10 -14.52 7.78
CA THR A 366 26.94 -15.52 8.83
C THR A 366 26.24 -14.91 10.04
N PHE A 367 25.54 -15.73 10.82
CA PHE A 367 25.04 -15.35 12.12
C PHE A 367 25.08 -16.52 13.09
N ALA A 368 25.10 -16.24 14.38
CA ALA A 368 25.11 -17.24 15.44
C ALA A 368 23.77 -17.25 16.18
N ILE A 369 23.27 -18.45 16.46
CA ILE A 369 22.22 -18.70 17.46
C ILE A 369 22.88 -19.36 18.65
N ASN A 370 22.77 -18.73 19.83
CA ASN A 370 23.36 -19.18 21.08
C ASN A 370 22.36 -19.96 21.94
#